data_efdd2f3b790d6c206c7456b5185ccaa9
#
_entry.id   efdd2f3b790d6c206c7456b5185ccaa9
#
_cell.length_a   1.000
_cell.length_b   1.000
_cell.length_c   1.000
_cell.angle_alpha   90.00
_cell.angle_beta   90.00
_cell.angle_gamma   90.00
#
_symmetry.space_group_name_H-M   'P 1'
#
loop_
_entity.id
_entity.type
_entity.pdbx_description
1 polymer ?
#
loop_
_entity_poly.entity_id
_entity_poly.type
_entity_poly.pdbx_seq_one_letter_code
_entity_poly.pdbx_strand_id
1 'polypeptide(L)'
;MSGTGLWLVGARGSVATTAVVGLLALRAKLVEPVGCVTERAEFTGVPLPGWEDIVVGGHDVVHTPLEKRAEQLADAGLIPHRVLAATATGLRAVDARIRDGYHPATHTGAQADAVARLVEDITAFRSSHGLDRVVVVNVSSTEPPVPHVVEHDELDLLEAALADPARAVLPPSSLMAYAALSAGCAFVDFTPSPGIRLPALHALAVAKGVPYAGSDGKTGETLLRTVLAPMFTARALRVRSWAGTNLLGGGDGANLADPAQARGKLESKARGLAALLGEGVTAPLHIDNVPDLGEQKTAWDHVSFEGFLGARMSLQLTWTGLDSALAAPLILDLTRLTAAAHAAGRSGPLSELAFFFKDPVGTDEHRFAQQTELLTDWARNLSHPQPASYPQPTGDNPEPTPPTDRMARRDAPGNGWGLHRGRASDERSGSSS
;
A
#
# COMPACT_ATOMS: atom_id res chain seq x y z
N MET A 1 12.97 5.74 -28.61
CA MET A 1 12.16 5.86 -27.36
C MET A 1 12.56 4.70 -26.46
N SER A 2 12.81 4.94 -25.21
CA SER A 2 13.30 3.92 -24.29
C SER A 2 12.14 3.04 -23.80
N GLY A 3 12.17 1.74 -24.12
CA GLY A 3 11.13 0.79 -23.72
C GLY A 3 11.12 0.58 -22.21
N THR A 4 9.94 0.60 -21.59
CA THR A 4 9.74 0.36 -20.15
C THR A 4 8.95 -0.94 -19.95
N GLY A 5 9.46 -1.85 -19.14
CA GLY A 5 8.75 -3.05 -18.70
C GLY A 5 7.89 -2.79 -17.48
N LEU A 6 6.66 -3.24 -17.51
CA LEU A 6 5.81 -3.45 -16.33
C LEU A 6 5.75 -4.96 -16.08
N TRP A 7 6.37 -5.40 -14.99
CA TRP A 7 6.35 -6.79 -14.57
C TRP A 7 5.44 -6.95 -13.35
N LEU A 8 4.29 -7.56 -13.55
CA LEU A 8 3.28 -7.72 -12.50
C LEU A 8 3.48 -9.02 -11.71
N VAL A 9 3.50 -8.93 -10.39
CA VAL A 9 3.45 -10.08 -9.49
C VAL A 9 2.01 -10.24 -9.01
N GLY A 10 1.40 -11.41 -9.26
CA GLY A 10 -0.06 -11.58 -9.21
C GLY A 10 -0.72 -11.10 -10.51
N ALA A 11 -0.07 -11.38 -11.64
CA ALA A 11 -0.38 -10.82 -12.96
C ALA A 11 -1.77 -11.21 -13.51
N ARG A 12 -2.43 -12.24 -12.95
CA ARG A 12 -3.79 -12.70 -13.32
C ARG A 12 -4.86 -12.33 -12.29
N GLY A 13 -4.49 -11.54 -11.28
CA GLY A 13 -5.44 -10.97 -10.30
C GLY A 13 -6.34 -9.89 -10.90
N SER A 14 -7.40 -9.49 -10.17
CA SER A 14 -8.36 -8.46 -10.62
C SER A 14 -7.69 -7.13 -10.94
N VAL A 15 -6.84 -6.63 -10.05
CA VAL A 15 -6.12 -5.35 -10.21
C VAL A 15 -5.19 -5.40 -11.42
N ALA A 16 -4.36 -6.45 -11.54
CA ALA A 16 -3.45 -6.65 -12.66
C ALA A 16 -4.20 -6.72 -14.00
N THR A 17 -5.24 -7.55 -14.07
CA THR A 17 -6.07 -7.69 -15.28
C THR A 17 -6.71 -6.36 -15.67
N THR A 18 -7.25 -5.61 -14.71
CA THR A 18 -7.85 -4.30 -14.95
C THR A 18 -6.80 -3.29 -15.46
N ALA A 19 -5.60 -3.29 -14.88
CA ALA A 19 -4.50 -2.42 -15.33
C ALA A 19 -4.04 -2.76 -16.76
N VAL A 20 -3.95 -4.06 -17.10
CA VAL A 20 -3.59 -4.49 -18.46
C VAL A 20 -4.66 -4.09 -19.46
N VAL A 21 -5.96 -4.36 -19.18
CA VAL A 21 -7.07 -3.93 -20.03
C VAL A 21 -7.07 -2.41 -20.20
N GLY A 22 -6.90 -1.68 -19.07
CA GLY A 22 -6.84 -0.22 -19.07
C GLY A 22 -5.71 0.33 -19.95
N LEU A 23 -4.51 -0.21 -19.82
CA LEU A 23 -3.36 0.18 -20.65
C LEU A 23 -3.62 -0.07 -22.15
N LEU A 24 -4.13 -1.24 -22.50
CA LEU A 24 -4.48 -1.58 -23.88
C LEU A 24 -5.58 -0.66 -24.44
N ALA A 25 -6.57 -0.33 -23.60
CA ALA A 25 -7.66 0.57 -23.99
C ALA A 25 -7.18 2.03 -24.16
N LEU A 26 -6.28 2.52 -23.29
CA LEU A 26 -5.64 3.84 -23.43
C LEU A 26 -4.84 3.95 -24.71
N ARG A 27 -4.02 2.95 -25.05
CA ARG A 27 -3.28 2.88 -26.33
C ARG A 27 -4.18 2.93 -27.54
N ALA A 28 -5.27 2.20 -27.49
CA ALA A 28 -6.27 2.18 -28.56
C ALA A 28 -7.20 3.40 -28.56
N LYS A 29 -7.03 4.35 -27.62
CA LYS A 29 -7.86 5.55 -27.43
C LYS A 29 -9.36 5.21 -27.28
N LEU A 30 -9.65 4.08 -26.65
CA LEU A 30 -11.02 3.62 -26.39
C LEU A 30 -11.61 4.22 -25.11
N VAL A 31 -10.73 4.70 -24.21
CA VAL A 31 -11.10 5.30 -22.91
C VAL A 31 -10.24 6.52 -22.64
N GLU A 32 -10.78 7.46 -21.87
CA GLU A 32 -10.05 8.59 -21.31
C GLU A 32 -9.19 8.12 -20.12
N PRO A 33 -8.08 8.81 -19.80
CA PRO A 33 -7.16 8.44 -18.71
C PRO A 33 -7.73 8.86 -17.33
N VAL A 34 -9.00 8.63 -17.08
CA VAL A 34 -9.64 8.95 -15.81
C VAL A 34 -9.01 8.13 -14.67
N GLY A 35 -8.61 8.81 -13.61
CA GLY A 35 -7.91 8.19 -12.48
C GLY A 35 -6.38 8.14 -12.64
N CYS A 36 -5.83 8.39 -13.82
CA CYS A 36 -4.38 8.49 -14.04
C CYS A 36 -3.88 9.87 -13.57
N VAL A 37 -3.21 9.89 -12.44
CA VAL A 37 -2.69 11.11 -11.81
C VAL A 37 -1.63 11.77 -12.69
N THR A 38 -0.83 10.98 -13.38
CA THR A 38 0.24 11.46 -14.26
C THR A 38 -0.25 12.14 -15.55
N GLU A 39 -1.56 12.10 -15.83
CA GLU A 39 -2.18 12.83 -16.95
C GLU A 39 -2.74 14.21 -16.53
N ARG A 40 -2.61 14.59 -15.25
CA ARG A 40 -2.97 15.93 -14.78
C ARG A 40 -2.00 16.97 -15.33
N ALA A 41 -2.47 18.21 -15.45
CA ALA A 41 -1.70 19.33 -16.00
C ALA A 41 -0.35 19.57 -15.28
N GLU A 42 -0.30 19.27 -13.98
CA GLU A 42 0.89 19.42 -13.14
C GLU A 42 2.08 18.53 -13.58
N PHE A 43 1.80 17.45 -14.33
CA PHE A 43 2.80 16.53 -14.87
C PHE A 43 3.19 16.84 -16.31
N THR A 44 2.67 17.91 -16.89
CA THR A 44 3.05 18.31 -18.27
C THR A 44 4.55 18.63 -18.34
N GLY A 45 5.25 17.97 -19.26
CA GLY A 45 6.69 18.13 -19.43
C GLY A 45 7.57 17.25 -18.54
N VAL A 46 6.98 16.48 -17.61
CA VAL A 46 7.72 15.46 -16.85
C VAL A 46 8.12 14.32 -17.80
N PRO A 47 9.38 13.82 -17.79
CA PRO A 47 9.87 12.81 -18.73
C PRO A 47 9.36 11.40 -18.37
N LEU A 48 8.07 11.20 -18.47
CA LEU A 48 7.41 9.93 -18.18
C LEU A 48 7.37 9.05 -19.44
N PRO A 49 7.48 7.71 -19.30
CA PRO A 49 7.19 6.79 -20.40
C PRO A 49 5.78 7.00 -20.94
N GLY A 50 5.62 7.01 -22.26
CA GLY A 50 4.30 7.00 -22.89
C GLY A 50 3.58 5.67 -22.67
N TRP A 51 2.26 5.67 -22.83
CA TRP A 51 1.49 4.42 -22.71
C TRP A 51 1.95 3.36 -23.72
N GLU A 52 2.37 3.78 -24.91
CA GLU A 52 2.87 2.93 -25.98
C GLU A 52 4.24 2.29 -25.63
N ASP A 53 5.04 2.94 -24.79
CA ASP A 53 6.39 2.50 -24.45
C ASP A 53 6.41 1.40 -23.37
N ILE A 54 5.25 1.11 -22.75
CA ILE A 54 5.15 0.15 -21.65
C ILE A 54 4.87 -1.25 -22.20
N VAL A 55 5.76 -2.20 -22.01
CA VAL A 55 5.53 -3.63 -22.30
C VAL A 55 5.18 -4.35 -21.01
N VAL A 56 4.12 -5.20 -21.03
CA VAL A 56 3.66 -5.91 -19.83
C VAL A 56 4.04 -7.38 -19.89
N GLY A 57 4.56 -7.91 -18.78
CA GLY A 57 4.77 -9.31 -18.46
C GLY A 57 4.50 -9.53 -16.98
N GLY A 58 4.83 -10.70 -16.44
CA GLY A 58 4.64 -10.92 -15.01
C GLY A 58 4.83 -12.36 -14.54
N HIS A 59 4.65 -12.53 -13.23
CA HIS A 59 4.57 -13.83 -12.56
C HIS A 59 3.19 -14.02 -11.92
N ASP A 60 2.70 -15.24 -11.99
CA ASP A 60 1.52 -15.66 -11.21
C ASP A 60 1.61 -17.14 -10.82
N VAL A 61 0.94 -17.51 -9.74
CA VAL A 61 0.74 -18.89 -9.29
C VAL A 61 -0.60 -19.45 -9.76
N VAL A 62 -1.47 -18.57 -10.28
CA VAL A 62 -2.78 -18.90 -10.84
C VAL A 62 -2.65 -19.07 -12.36
N HIS A 63 -3.31 -20.08 -12.91
CA HIS A 63 -3.24 -20.41 -14.34
C HIS A 63 -4.48 -19.98 -15.14
N THR A 64 -5.43 -19.28 -14.51
CA THR A 64 -6.60 -18.72 -15.25
C THR A 64 -6.11 -17.72 -16.30
N PRO A 65 -6.37 -17.89 -17.60
CA PRO A 65 -5.92 -16.97 -18.63
C PRO A 65 -6.46 -15.55 -18.39
N LEU A 66 -5.67 -14.53 -18.73
CA LEU A 66 -6.07 -13.12 -18.58
C LEU A 66 -7.39 -12.79 -19.27
N GLU A 67 -7.63 -13.35 -20.47
CA GLU A 67 -8.89 -13.16 -21.20
C GLU A 67 -10.08 -13.68 -20.38
N LYS A 68 -9.92 -14.88 -19.79
CA LYS A 68 -10.98 -15.46 -18.95
C LYS A 68 -11.20 -14.65 -17.66
N ARG A 69 -10.12 -14.15 -17.04
CA ARG A 69 -10.26 -13.27 -15.88
C ARG A 69 -10.94 -11.95 -16.25
N ALA A 70 -10.59 -11.36 -17.39
CA ALA A 70 -11.22 -10.15 -17.88
C ALA A 70 -12.71 -10.33 -18.23
N GLU A 71 -13.12 -11.50 -18.75
CA GLU A 71 -14.52 -11.86 -18.91
C GLU A 71 -15.27 -11.85 -17.58
N GLN A 72 -14.73 -12.50 -16.55
CA GLN A 72 -15.33 -12.51 -15.20
C GLN A 72 -15.49 -11.09 -14.65
N LEU A 73 -14.51 -10.21 -14.87
CA LEU A 73 -14.57 -8.81 -14.44
C LEU A 73 -15.57 -7.99 -15.28
N ALA A 74 -15.76 -8.34 -16.54
CA ALA A 74 -16.79 -7.71 -17.38
C ALA A 74 -18.20 -8.15 -16.95
N ASP A 75 -18.40 -9.42 -16.65
CA ASP A 75 -19.66 -9.94 -16.14
C ASP A 75 -20.01 -9.35 -14.76
N ALA A 76 -18.99 -9.04 -13.94
CA ALA A 76 -19.15 -8.30 -12.69
C ALA A 76 -19.36 -6.78 -12.87
N GLY A 77 -19.41 -6.28 -14.10
CA GLY A 77 -19.65 -4.88 -14.42
C GLY A 77 -18.45 -3.94 -14.24
N LEU A 78 -17.23 -4.47 -14.00
CA LEU A 78 -16.03 -3.66 -13.83
C LEU A 78 -15.41 -3.24 -15.18
N ILE A 79 -15.36 -4.15 -16.15
CA ILE A 79 -14.83 -3.90 -17.48
C ILE A 79 -15.98 -3.86 -18.50
N PRO A 80 -16.16 -2.79 -19.27
CA PRO A 80 -17.18 -2.78 -20.32
C PRO A 80 -16.89 -3.85 -21.40
N HIS A 81 -17.88 -4.68 -21.76
CA HIS A 81 -17.70 -5.76 -22.74
C HIS A 81 -17.12 -5.28 -24.09
N ARG A 82 -17.45 -4.05 -24.53
CA ARG A 82 -16.86 -3.44 -25.75
C ARG A 82 -15.37 -3.24 -25.64
N VAL A 83 -14.87 -2.88 -24.44
CA VAL A 83 -13.45 -2.68 -24.18
C VAL A 83 -12.75 -4.02 -24.16
N LEU A 84 -13.32 -5.02 -23.48
CA LEU A 84 -12.83 -6.39 -23.45
C LEU A 84 -12.67 -6.95 -24.86
N ALA A 85 -13.68 -6.86 -25.70
CA ALA A 85 -13.64 -7.33 -27.09
C ALA A 85 -12.52 -6.67 -27.91
N ALA A 86 -12.34 -5.35 -27.74
CA ALA A 86 -11.32 -4.61 -28.48
C ALA A 86 -9.88 -4.89 -27.97
N THR A 87 -9.71 -5.33 -26.71
CA THR A 87 -8.40 -5.61 -26.10
C THR A 87 -8.01 -7.07 -26.08
N ALA A 88 -8.89 -8.00 -26.49
CA ALA A 88 -8.70 -9.45 -26.38
C ALA A 88 -7.37 -9.96 -26.99
N THR A 89 -6.98 -9.47 -28.18
CA THR A 89 -5.72 -9.86 -28.82
C THR A 89 -4.51 -9.39 -28.01
N GLY A 90 -4.57 -8.18 -27.46
CA GLY A 90 -3.51 -7.65 -26.59
C GLY A 90 -3.41 -8.43 -25.28
N LEU A 91 -4.56 -8.83 -24.69
CA LEU A 91 -4.60 -9.66 -23.48
C LEU A 91 -3.89 -11.01 -23.70
N ARG A 92 -4.19 -11.71 -24.81
CA ARG A 92 -3.50 -12.96 -25.15
C ARG A 92 -1.99 -12.77 -25.32
N ALA A 93 -1.59 -11.66 -25.93
CA ALA A 93 -0.17 -11.33 -26.10
C ALA A 93 0.52 -11.04 -24.73
N VAL A 94 -0.16 -10.45 -23.79
CA VAL A 94 0.36 -10.26 -22.42
C VAL A 94 0.39 -11.59 -21.67
N ASP A 95 -0.67 -12.38 -21.74
CA ASP A 95 -0.77 -13.67 -21.04
C ASP A 95 0.37 -14.64 -21.44
N ALA A 96 0.78 -14.62 -22.70
CA ALA A 96 1.92 -15.39 -23.20
C ALA A 96 3.27 -15.00 -22.55
N ARG A 97 3.36 -13.82 -21.91
CA ARG A 97 4.54 -13.33 -21.19
C ARG A 97 4.45 -13.50 -19.66
N ILE A 98 3.36 -14.09 -19.16
CA ILE A 98 3.24 -14.42 -17.75
C ILE A 98 3.89 -15.78 -17.50
N ARG A 99 4.75 -15.83 -16.50
CA ARG A 99 5.51 -17.02 -16.08
C ARG A 99 5.00 -17.51 -14.73
N ASP A 100 5.38 -18.74 -14.36
CA ASP A 100 5.03 -19.31 -13.06
C ASP A 100 5.75 -18.56 -11.93
N GLY A 101 4.99 -18.07 -10.96
CA GLY A 101 5.49 -17.39 -9.78
C GLY A 101 6.11 -18.34 -8.76
N TYR A 102 6.59 -17.77 -7.67
CA TYR A 102 7.04 -18.54 -6.51
C TYR A 102 5.83 -18.89 -5.61
N HIS A 103 5.70 -20.17 -5.30
CA HIS A 103 4.72 -20.66 -4.33
C HIS A 103 5.39 -21.58 -3.32
N PRO A 104 5.43 -21.25 -2.02
CA PRO A 104 6.21 -22.00 -1.03
C PRO A 104 5.78 -23.44 -0.86
N ALA A 105 4.48 -23.76 -1.06
CA ALA A 105 3.98 -25.12 -0.93
C ALA A 105 4.37 -26.06 -2.10
N THR A 106 4.76 -25.53 -3.24
CA THR A 106 5.13 -26.32 -4.42
C THR A 106 6.62 -26.21 -4.77
N HIS A 107 7.33 -25.24 -4.18
CA HIS A 107 8.77 -25.11 -4.37
C HIS A 107 9.53 -26.17 -3.58
N THR A 108 10.50 -26.80 -4.23
CA THR A 108 11.43 -27.74 -3.62
C THR A 108 12.86 -27.25 -3.85
N GLY A 109 13.71 -27.32 -2.82
CA GLY A 109 15.07 -26.81 -2.87
C GLY A 109 15.27 -25.50 -2.14
N ALA A 110 16.41 -24.86 -2.37
CA ALA A 110 16.75 -23.61 -1.72
C ALA A 110 15.92 -22.44 -2.31
N GLN A 111 15.62 -21.42 -1.50
CA GLN A 111 14.98 -20.22 -2.01
C GLN A 111 15.85 -19.50 -3.05
N ALA A 112 17.18 -19.65 -2.98
CA ALA A 112 18.11 -19.13 -3.98
C ALA A 112 17.84 -19.71 -5.40
N ASP A 113 17.40 -20.96 -5.52
CA ASP A 113 17.04 -21.56 -6.82
C ASP A 113 15.79 -20.90 -7.41
N ALA A 114 14.80 -20.60 -6.56
CA ALA A 114 13.63 -19.84 -6.96
C ALA A 114 14.00 -18.43 -7.40
N VAL A 115 14.84 -17.75 -6.63
CA VAL A 115 15.34 -16.40 -6.99
C VAL A 115 16.04 -16.43 -8.34
N ALA A 116 16.95 -17.38 -8.59
CA ALA A 116 17.68 -17.48 -9.85
C ALA A 116 16.73 -17.59 -11.05
N ARG A 117 15.69 -18.45 -10.95
CA ARG A 117 14.67 -18.61 -12.00
C ARG A 117 13.88 -17.32 -12.21
N LEU A 118 13.43 -16.64 -11.14
CA LEU A 118 12.67 -15.40 -11.25
C LEU A 118 13.50 -14.26 -11.87
N VAL A 119 14.78 -14.17 -11.53
CA VAL A 119 15.74 -13.24 -12.12
C VAL A 119 15.94 -13.53 -13.61
N GLU A 120 16.06 -14.80 -13.99
CA GLU A 120 16.18 -15.22 -15.38
C GLU A 120 14.94 -14.81 -16.20
N ASP A 121 13.73 -15.07 -15.68
CA ASP A 121 12.46 -14.70 -16.33
C ASP A 121 12.39 -13.18 -16.61
N ILE A 122 12.70 -12.35 -15.58
CA ILE A 122 12.68 -10.88 -15.70
C ILE A 122 13.76 -10.40 -16.68
N THR A 123 14.94 -10.98 -16.63
CA THR A 123 16.07 -10.60 -17.50
C THR A 123 15.81 -11.00 -18.95
N ALA A 124 15.25 -12.20 -19.18
CA ALA A 124 14.84 -12.67 -20.49
C ALA A 124 13.73 -11.77 -21.08
N PHE A 125 12.74 -11.37 -20.28
CA PHE A 125 11.72 -10.43 -20.68
C PHE A 125 12.31 -9.09 -21.09
N ARG A 126 13.20 -8.52 -20.25
CA ARG A 126 13.89 -7.25 -20.55
C ARG A 126 14.66 -7.32 -21.86
N SER A 127 15.44 -8.37 -22.04
CA SER A 127 16.32 -8.54 -23.22
C SER A 127 15.51 -8.80 -24.49
N SER A 128 14.50 -9.68 -24.45
CA SER A 128 13.72 -10.07 -25.63
C SER A 128 12.87 -8.93 -26.20
N HIS A 129 12.57 -7.92 -25.37
CA HIS A 129 11.79 -6.75 -25.79
C HIS A 129 12.62 -5.47 -25.91
N GLY A 130 13.95 -5.55 -25.71
CA GLY A 130 14.86 -4.40 -25.81
C GLY A 130 14.50 -3.28 -24.82
N LEU A 131 14.12 -3.65 -23.60
CA LEU A 131 13.67 -2.69 -22.58
C LEU A 131 14.86 -2.11 -21.83
N ASP A 132 14.89 -0.80 -21.69
CA ASP A 132 15.93 -0.12 -20.92
C ASP A 132 15.76 -0.40 -19.43
N ARG A 133 14.52 -0.44 -18.96
CA ARG A 133 14.15 -0.60 -17.54
C ARG A 133 12.94 -1.50 -17.38
N VAL A 134 12.88 -2.15 -16.23
CA VAL A 134 11.69 -2.90 -15.78
C VAL A 134 11.31 -2.40 -14.39
N VAL A 135 10.04 -2.13 -14.20
CA VAL A 135 9.43 -1.88 -12.90
C VAL A 135 8.61 -3.12 -12.53
N VAL A 136 8.99 -3.77 -11.45
CA VAL A 136 8.26 -4.91 -10.89
C VAL A 136 7.24 -4.37 -9.90
N VAL A 137 5.97 -4.66 -10.12
CA VAL A 137 4.88 -4.19 -9.26
C VAL A 137 4.17 -5.37 -8.63
N ASN A 138 4.24 -5.46 -7.30
CA ASN A 138 3.55 -6.49 -6.53
C ASN A 138 2.08 -6.08 -6.28
N VAL A 139 1.18 -6.83 -6.88
CA VAL A 139 -0.29 -6.73 -6.72
C VAL A 139 -0.90 -8.10 -6.36
N SER A 140 -0.09 -8.99 -5.80
CA SER A 140 -0.53 -10.31 -5.35
C SER A 140 -1.47 -10.21 -4.14
N SER A 141 -2.06 -11.34 -3.74
CA SER A 141 -2.86 -11.40 -2.51
C SER A 141 -2.02 -11.03 -1.29
N THR A 142 -2.66 -10.37 -0.32
CA THR A 142 -2.03 -10.02 0.96
C THR A 142 -1.52 -11.26 1.68
N GLU A 143 -0.29 -11.19 2.16
CA GLU A 143 0.35 -12.22 2.98
C GLU A 143 0.21 -11.90 4.47
N PRO A 144 0.19 -12.91 5.36
CA PRO A 144 0.23 -12.68 6.79
C PRO A 144 1.58 -12.08 7.21
N PRO A 145 1.62 -11.33 8.32
CA PRO A 145 2.89 -10.91 8.93
C PRO A 145 3.79 -12.12 9.21
N VAL A 146 5.07 -11.97 8.93
CA VAL A 146 6.07 -13.01 9.23
C VAL A 146 6.84 -12.66 10.51
N PRO A 147 7.24 -13.67 11.31
CA PRO A 147 8.13 -13.45 12.43
C PRO A 147 9.47 -12.84 11.96
N HIS A 148 9.95 -11.86 12.70
CA HIS A 148 11.26 -11.28 12.45
C HIS A 148 12.38 -12.30 12.76
N VAL A 149 13.37 -12.38 11.88
CA VAL A 149 14.60 -13.15 12.06
C VAL A 149 15.80 -12.27 11.71
N VAL A 150 16.95 -12.55 12.26
CA VAL A 150 18.16 -11.70 12.09
C VAL A 150 18.58 -11.55 10.62
N GLU A 151 18.30 -12.54 9.79
CA GLU A 151 18.56 -12.53 8.36
C GLU A 151 17.75 -11.45 7.60
N HIS A 152 16.68 -10.94 8.21
CA HIS A 152 15.91 -9.84 7.63
C HIS A 152 16.62 -8.48 7.74
N ASP A 153 17.60 -8.36 8.66
CA ASP A 153 18.31 -7.11 8.89
C ASP A 153 19.64 -7.04 8.10
N GLU A 154 20.29 -8.17 7.88
CA GLU A 154 21.64 -8.25 7.33
C GLU A 154 21.68 -8.99 6.00
N LEU A 155 22.13 -8.31 4.93
CA LEU A 155 22.11 -8.87 3.57
C LEU A 155 22.95 -10.14 3.45
N ASP A 156 24.15 -10.15 4.02
CA ASP A 156 25.05 -11.31 3.93
C ASP A 156 24.46 -12.55 4.65
N LEU A 157 23.78 -12.34 5.78
CA LEU A 157 23.08 -13.42 6.49
C LEU A 157 21.87 -13.92 5.70
N LEU A 158 21.15 -13.00 5.08
CA LEU A 158 20.02 -13.34 4.21
C LEU A 158 20.47 -14.18 3.02
N GLU A 159 21.54 -13.77 2.32
CA GLU A 159 22.10 -14.50 1.17
C GLU A 159 22.54 -15.92 1.56
N ALA A 160 23.22 -16.05 2.70
CA ALA A 160 23.63 -17.35 3.20
C ALA A 160 22.42 -18.26 3.52
N ALA A 161 21.37 -17.69 4.12
CA ALA A 161 20.17 -18.43 4.48
C ALA A 161 19.31 -18.83 3.27
N LEU A 162 19.26 -17.99 2.22
CA LEU A 162 18.57 -18.31 0.96
C LEU A 162 19.18 -19.54 0.26
N ALA A 163 20.48 -19.79 0.44
CA ALA A 163 21.18 -20.92 -0.15
C ALA A 163 20.93 -22.25 0.60
N ASP A 164 20.35 -22.22 1.79
CA ASP A 164 20.06 -23.42 2.59
C ASP A 164 18.70 -24.01 2.19
N PRO A 165 18.65 -25.22 1.62
CA PRO A 165 17.41 -25.86 1.19
C PRO A 165 16.48 -26.27 2.35
N ALA A 166 16.98 -26.29 3.60
CA ALA A 166 16.17 -26.57 4.77
C ALA A 166 15.46 -25.34 5.34
N ARG A 167 15.72 -24.15 4.77
CA ARG A 167 15.20 -22.88 5.28
C ARG A 167 14.35 -22.13 4.24
N ALA A 168 13.26 -21.55 4.73
CA ALA A 168 12.45 -20.61 3.96
C ALA A 168 12.35 -19.31 4.77
N VAL A 169 13.29 -18.40 4.54
CA VAL A 169 13.45 -17.17 5.35
C VAL A 169 12.69 -15.98 4.79
N LEU A 170 12.42 -15.95 3.48
CA LEU A 170 11.64 -14.89 2.87
C LEU A 170 10.21 -15.35 2.55
N PRO A 171 9.19 -14.56 2.91
CA PRO A 171 7.85 -14.74 2.36
C PRO A 171 7.83 -14.46 0.85
N PRO A 172 6.83 -14.94 0.11
CA PRO A 172 6.79 -14.80 -1.35
C PRO A 172 6.97 -13.37 -1.85
N SER A 173 6.32 -12.38 -1.23
CA SER A 173 6.43 -10.96 -1.62
C SER A 173 7.86 -10.43 -1.46
N SER A 174 8.54 -10.76 -0.36
CA SER A 174 9.93 -10.34 -0.12
C SER A 174 10.91 -11.09 -1.02
N LEU A 175 10.65 -12.36 -1.34
CA LEU A 175 11.45 -13.12 -2.30
C LEU A 175 11.34 -12.52 -3.71
N MET A 176 10.14 -12.09 -4.12
CA MET A 176 9.95 -11.38 -5.38
C MET A 176 10.64 -10.02 -5.39
N ALA A 177 10.62 -9.28 -4.26
CA ALA A 177 11.37 -8.02 -4.13
C ALA A 177 12.87 -8.28 -4.26
N TYR A 178 13.40 -9.29 -3.55
CA TYR A 178 14.80 -9.69 -3.66
C TYR A 178 15.19 -10.04 -5.10
N ALA A 179 14.38 -10.83 -5.81
CA ALA A 179 14.63 -11.20 -7.20
C ALA A 179 14.61 -9.97 -8.14
N ALA A 180 13.64 -9.06 -7.98
CA ALA A 180 13.54 -7.83 -8.75
C ALA A 180 14.78 -6.94 -8.59
N LEU A 181 15.17 -6.69 -7.32
CA LEU A 181 16.36 -5.90 -7.00
C LEU A 181 17.64 -6.55 -7.53
N SER A 182 17.77 -7.88 -7.39
CA SER A 182 18.90 -8.65 -7.92
C SER A 182 19.01 -8.56 -9.45
N ALA A 183 17.88 -8.50 -10.16
CA ALA A 183 17.81 -8.27 -11.60
C ALA A 183 18.10 -6.80 -12.01
N GLY A 184 18.39 -5.90 -11.05
CA GLY A 184 18.59 -4.48 -11.30
C GLY A 184 17.29 -3.77 -11.71
N CYS A 185 16.15 -4.25 -11.23
CA CYS A 185 14.83 -3.69 -11.52
C CYS A 185 14.29 -2.90 -10.35
N ALA A 186 13.59 -1.81 -10.63
CA ALA A 186 12.84 -1.09 -9.61
C ALA A 186 11.68 -1.94 -9.10
N PHE A 187 11.30 -1.76 -7.82
CA PHE A 187 10.24 -2.52 -7.18
C PHE A 187 9.17 -1.62 -6.58
N VAL A 188 7.91 -1.94 -6.79
CA VAL A 188 6.76 -1.26 -6.18
C VAL A 188 5.91 -2.29 -5.45
N ASP A 189 5.73 -2.09 -4.13
CA ASP A 189 4.85 -2.93 -3.33
C ASP A 189 3.48 -2.26 -3.17
N PHE A 190 2.50 -2.73 -3.92
CA PHE A 190 1.14 -2.19 -3.84
C PHE A 190 0.28 -2.93 -2.81
N THR A 191 0.84 -3.93 -2.13
CA THR A 191 0.16 -4.73 -1.11
C THR A 191 0.60 -4.37 0.31
N PRO A 192 -0.15 -4.74 1.36
CA PRO A 192 0.30 -4.64 2.75
C PRO A 192 1.21 -5.81 3.19
N SER A 193 1.64 -6.68 2.26
CA SER A 193 2.55 -7.79 2.52
C SER A 193 3.92 -7.29 3.02
N PRO A 194 4.76 -8.15 3.63
CA PRO A 194 6.10 -7.75 4.09
C PRO A 194 6.96 -7.13 2.98
N GLY A 195 6.95 -7.72 1.78
CA GLY A 195 7.52 -7.16 0.56
C GLY A 195 8.91 -6.55 0.74
N ILE A 196 9.04 -5.27 0.39
CA ILE A 196 10.30 -4.51 0.38
C ILE A 196 10.75 -3.98 1.75
N ARG A 197 9.97 -4.19 2.81
CA ARG A 197 10.18 -3.53 4.12
C ARG A 197 11.35 -4.07 4.93
N LEU A 198 11.98 -5.17 4.52
CA LEU A 198 13.09 -5.77 5.24
C LEU A 198 14.37 -4.93 5.06
N PRO A 199 15.12 -4.62 6.15
CA PRO A 199 16.35 -3.83 6.07
C PRO A 199 17.38 -4.41 5.09
N ALA A 200 17.54 -5.73 5.02
CA ALA A 200 18.41 -6.39 4.05
C ALA A 200 18.04 -6.08 2.60
N LEU A 201 16.73 -5.94 2.27
CA LEU A 201 16.27 -5.57 0.93
C LEU A 201 16.53 -4.09 0.62
N HIS A 202 16.44 -3.21 1.64
CA HIS A 202 16.88 -1.82 1.49
C HIS A 202 18.37 -1.75 1.14
N ALA A 203 19.22 -2.49 1.88
CA ALA A 203 20.65 -2.55 1.60
C ALA A 203 20.93 -3.06 0.18
N LEU A 204 20.22 -4.10 -0.27
CA LEU A 204 20.31 -4.62 -1.64
C LEU A 204 19.91 -3.57 -2.69
N ALA A 205 18.80 -2.85 -2.50
CA ALA A 205 18.34 -1.83 -3.42
C ALA A 205 19.37 -0.70 -3.58
N VAL A 206 19.95 -0.24 -2.47
CA VAL A 206 21.02 0.78 -2.47
C VAL A 206 22.26 0.25 -3.19
N ALA A 207 22.71 -0.97 -2.86
CA ALA A 207 23.87 -1.59 -3.51
C ALA A 207 23.70 -1.78 -5.01
N LYS A 208 22.47 -2.06 -5.49
CA LYS A 208 22.13 -2.21 -6.91
C LYS A 208 21.81 -0.86 -7.59
N GLY A 209 21.74 0.24 -6.86
CA GLY A 209 21.41 1.55 -7.40
C GLY A 209 19.99 1.64 -7.96
N VAL A 210 19.03 0.89 -7.43
CA VAL A 210 17.65 0.83 -7.94
C VAL A 210 16.65 1.44 -6.94
N PRO A 211 15.62 2.15 -7.44
CA PRO A 211 14.59 2.71 -6.58
C PRO A 211 13.50 1.69 -6.24
N TYR A 212 12.80 1.94 -5.13
CA TYR A 212 11.61 1.20 -4.76
C TYR A 212 10.57 2.09 -4.08
N ALA A 213 9.31 1.66 -4.07
CA ALA A 213 8.19 2.34 -3.43
C ALA A 213 7.23 1.32 -2.78
N GLY A 214 6.44 1.76 -1.85
CA GLY A 214 5.40 0.97 -1.15
C GLY A 214 4.97 1.70 0.12
N SER A 215 4.07 1.14 0.90
CA SER A 215 3.31 -0.10 0.67
C SER A 215 1.82 0.14 0.84
N ASP A 216 1.01 -0.83 0.43
CA ASP A 216 -0.45 -0.83 0.56
C ASP A 216 -1.13 0.32 -0.21
N GLY A 217 -1.53 0.06 -1.44
CA GLY A 217 -2.15 1.03 -2.35
C GLY A 217 -3.34 1.77 -1.75
N LYS A 218 -3.33 3.10 -1.83
CA LYS A 218 -4.34 3.99 -1.25
C LYS A 218 -5.45 4.28 -2.26
N THR A 219 -6.50 3.48 -2.24
CA THR A 219 -7.60 3.54 -3.21
C THR A 219 -8.78 4.40 -2.73
N GLY A 220 -9.62 3.91 -1.82
CA GLY A 220 -10.92 4.53 -1.48
C GLY A 220 -10.98 5.11 -0.06
N GLU A 221 -11.41 4.31 0.93
CA GLU A 221 -11.70 4.76 2.30
C GLU A 221 -10.49 5.45 2.97
N THR A 222 -9.28 4.89 2.82
CA THR A 222 -8.09 5.52 3.40
C THR A 222 -7.77 6.86 2.73
N LEU A 223 -8.03 7.01 1.43
CA LEU A 223 -7.92 8.29 0.75
C LEU A 223 -8.82 9.33 1.43
N LEU A 224 -10.08 8.99 1.70
CA LEU A 224 -11.01 9.88 2.42
C LEU A 224 -10.48 10.25 3.81
N ARG A 225 -9.93 9.30 4.56
CA ARG A 225 -9.34 9.54 5.88
C ARG A 225 -8.19 10.54 5.82
N THR A 226 -7.31 10.43 4.82
CA THR A 226 -6.15 11.33 4.64
C THR A 226 -6.55 12.76 4.22
N VAL A 227 -7.77 12.95 3.72
CA VAL A 227 -8.35 14.26 3.39
C VAL A 227 -9.13 14.84 4.59
N LEU A 228 -9.97 14.04 5.24
CA LEU A 228 -10.90 14.50 6.27
C LEU A 228 -10.23 14.66 7.64
N ALA A 229 -9.28 13.81 8.03
CA ALA A 229 -8.62 13.92 9.32
C ALA A 229 -7.87 15.26 9.47
N PRO A 230 -7.09 15.74 8.49
CA PRO A 230 -6.49 17.08 8.54
C PRO A 230 -7.49 18.22 8.63
N MET A 231 -8.70 18.06 8.06
CA MET A 231 -9.76 19.06 8.18
C MET A 231 -10.16 19.27 9.66
N PHE A 232 -10.33 18.20 10.42
CA PHE A 232 -10.67 18.29 11.85
C PHE A 232 -9.56 18.95 12.65
N THR A 233 -8.31 18.56 12.43
CA THR A 233 -7.15 19.14 13.13
C THR A 233 -6.94 20.61 12.78
N ALA A 234 -7.04 20.99 11.51
CA ALA A 234 -6.91 22.39 11.05
C ALA A 234 -8.00 23.31 11.62
N ARG A 235 -9.18 22.75 11.91
CA ARG A 235 -10.28 23.50 12.54
C ARG A 235 -10.30 23.39 14.06
N ALA A 236 -9.26 22.79 14.68
CA ALA A 236 -9.18 22.52 16.11
C ALA A 236 -10.41 21.77 16.66
N LEU A 237 -11.05 20.93 15.83
CA LEU A 237 -12.12 20.04 16.23
C LEU A 237 -11.51 18.74 16.81
N ARG A 238 -12.05 18.27 17.92
CA ARG A 238 -11.52 17.09 18.59
C ARG A 238 -12.28 15.85 18.15
N VAL A 239 -11.65 15.01 17.32
CA VAL A 239 -12.18 13.68 17.00
C VAL A 239 -12.11 12.78 18.23
N ARG A 240 -13.21 12.13 18.57
CA ARG A 240 -13.36 11.24 19.73
C ARG A 240 -13.32 9.77 19.31
N SER A 241 -13.98 9.47 18.21
CA SER A 241 -13.96 8.14 17.61
C SER A 241 -14.11 8.20 16.10
N TRP A 242 -13.55 7.23 15.43
CA TRP A 242 -13.70 6.99 14.00
C TRP A 242 -13.94 5.49 13.77
N ALA A 243 -15.19 5.09 13.83
CA ALA A 243 -15.60 3.69 13.61
C ALA A 243 -15.83 3.45 12.13
N GLY A 244 -15.40 2.30 11.62
CA GLY A 244 -15.58 1.92 10.22
C GLY A 244 -16.01 0.47 10.06
N THR A 245 -16.78 0.22 8.99
CA THR A 245 -17.13 -1.13 8.53
C THR A 245 -16.89 -1.21 7.04
N ASN A 246 -16.21 -2.27 6.60
CA ASN A 246 -15.96 -2.56 5.21
C ASN A 246 -16.62 -3.89 4.83
N LEU A 247 -17.47 -3.85 3.83
CA LEU A 247 -18.08 -5.02 3.20
C LEU A 247 -17.39 -5.27 1.88
N LEU A 248 -16.82 -6.46 1.71
CA LEU A 248 -16.02 -6.86 0.55
C LEU A 248 -16.59 -8.16 -0.02
N GLY A 249 -16.67 -8.21 -1.33
CA GLY A 249 -16.86 -9.47 -2.05
C GLY A 249 -15.59 -9.90 -2.78
N GLY A 250 -15.71 -10.82 -3.72
CA GLY A 250 -14.64 -11.26 -4.60
C GLY A 250 -13.44 -11.90 -3.90
N GLY A 251 -12.29 -11.90 -4.56
CA GLY A 251 -11.08 -12.57 -4.07
C GLY A 251 -10.46 -11.91 -2.84
N ASP A 252 -10.49 -10.58 -2.74
CA ASP A 252 -9.95 -9.85 -1.56
C ASP A 252 -10.82 -10.11 -0.32
N GLY A 253 -12.15 -10.13 -0.49
CA GLY A 253 -13.09 -10.48 0.58
C GLY A 253 -12.86 -11.90 1.10
N ALA A 254 -12.74 -12.88 0.21
CA ALA A 254 -12.48 -14.26 0.57
C ALA A 254 -11.13 -14.43 1.30
N ASN A 255 -10.07 -13.73 0.85
CA ASN A 255 -8.76 -13.76 1.49
C ASN A 255 -8.79 -13.14 2.89
N LEU A 256 -9.48 -12.01 3.07
CA LEU A 256 -9.57 -11.30 4.34
C LEU A 256 -10.59 -11.88 5.32
N ALA A 257 -11.36 -12.89 4.92
CA ALA A 257 -12.17 -13.69 5.84
C ALA A 257 -11.30 -14.48 6.83
N ASP A 258 -10.03 -14.75 6.49
CA ASP A 258 -9.05 -15.29 7.43
C ASP A 258 -8.53 -14.17 8.35
N PRO A 259 -8.72 -14.27 9.70
CA PRO A 259 -8.24 -13.26 10.65
C PRO A 259 -6.72 -13.01 10.61
N ALA A 260 -5.91 -14.01 10.22
CA ALA A 260 -4.47 -13.87 10.10
C ALA A 260 -4.11 -12.93 8.94
N GLN A 261 -4.80 -13.06 7.81
CA GLN A 261 -4.63 -12.21 6.63
C GLN A 261 -5.16 -10.79 6.86
N ALA A 262 -6.27 -10.64 7.59
CA ALA A 262 -6.87 -9.34 7.88
C ALA A 262 -6.02 -8.48 8.83
N ARG A 263 -5.22 -9.09 9.71
CA ARG A 263 -4.45 -8.39 10.75
C ARG A 263 -3.53 -7.29 10.20
N GLY A 264 -2.70 -7.60 9.21
CA GLY A 264 -1.78 -6.64 8.61
C GLY A 264 -2.51 -5.42 8.02
N LYS A 265 -3.67 -5.65 7.37
CA LYS A 265 -4.49 -4.59 6.78
C LYS A 265 -5.16 -3.71 7.84
N LEU A 266 -5.60 -4.28 8.95
CA LEU A 266 -6.17 -3.54 10.08
C LEU A 266 -5.12 -2.67 10.77
N GLU A 267 -3.91 -3.21 11.00
CA GLU A 267 -2.79 -2.49 11.60
C GLU A 267 -2.32 -1.32 10.72
N SER A 268 -2.19 -1.52 9.41
CA SER A 268 -1.82 -0.47 8.45
C SER A 268 -2.82 0.71 8.49
N LYS A 269 -4.13 0.42 8.48
CA LYS A 269 -5.16 1.46 8.57
C LYS A 269 -5.16 2.20 9.91
N ALA A 270 -4.88 1.50 11.02
CA ALA A 270 -4.83 2.11 12.35
C ALA A 270 -3.63 3.07 12.48
N ARG A 271 -2.44 2.68 11.98
CA ARG A 271 -1.25 3.55 11.99
C ARG A 271 -1.48 4.87 11.25
N GLY A 272 -2.03 4.83 10.04
CA GLY A 272 -2.31 6.03 9.26
C GLY A 272 -3.27 7.00 9.96
N LEU A 273 -4.30 6.49 10.63
CA LEU A 273 -5.24 7.34 11.36
C LEU A 273 -4.62 7.95 12.64
N ALA A 274 -3.82 7.16 13.37
CA ALA A 274 -3.10 7.63 14.55
C ALA A 274 -2.08 8.74 14.20
N ALA A 275 -1.38 8.60 13.06
CA ALA A 275 -0.47 9.63 12.57
C ALA A 275 -1.18 10.97 12.24
N LEU A 276 -2.44 10.92 11.79
CA LEU A 276 -3.21 12.10 11.42
C LEU A 276 -3.93 12.80 12.58
N LEU A 277 -4.41 12.03 13.56
CA LEU A 277 -5.29 12.52 14.65
C LEU A 277 -4.64 12.42 16.05
N GLY A 278 -3.48 11.77 16.15
CA GLY A 278 -2.81 11.46 17.40
C GLY A 278 -3.39 10.23 18.10
N GLU A 279 -2.72 9.79 19.17
CA GLU A 279 -3.18 8.70 20.01
C GLU A 279 -4.39 9.14 20.85
N GLY A 280 -5.29 8.21 21.14
CA GLY A 280 -6.47 8.44 21.98
C GLY A 280 -7.80 8.54 21.23
N VAL A 281 -7.79 8.44 19.89
CA VAL A 281 -9.00 8.29 19.08
C VAL A 281 -9.40 6.81 19.04
N THR A 282 -10.61 6.49 19.53
CA THR A 282 -11.15 5.13 19.42
C THR A 282 -11.52 4.84 17.96
N ALA A 283 -10.85 3.89 17.32
CA ALA A 283 -10.99 3.63 15.89
C ALA A 283 -11.26 2.14 15.56
N PRO A 284 -12.39 1.55 16.02
CA PRO A 284 -12.74 0.19 15.64
C PRO A 284 -12.99 0.08 14.15
N LEU A 285 -12.46 -0.97 13.54
CA LEU A 285 -12.65 -1.27 12.13
C LEU A 285 -13.04 -2.74 11.96
N HIS A 286 -14.13 -2.97 11.27
CA HIS A 286 -14.60 -4.29 10.87
C HIS A 286 -14.44 -4.49 9.37
N ILE A 287 -14.08 -5.70 8.98
CA ILE A 287 -14.00 -6.12 7.58
C ILE A 287 -14.76 -7.44 7.48
N ASP A 288 -15.83 -7.44 6.70
CA ASP A 288 -16.68 -8.62 6.52
C ASP A 288 -16.67 -9.07 5.06
N ASN A 289 -16.55 -10.38 4.84
CA ASN A 289 -16.70 -10.97 3.54
C ASN A 289 -18.18 -11.16 3.20
N VAL A 290 -18.65 -10.50 2.14
CA VAL A 290 -20.00 -10.59 1.61
C VAL A 290 -19.94 -10.99 0.13
N PRO A 291 -19.94 -12.29 -0.19
CA PRO A 291 -19.72 -12.78 -1.56
C PRO A 291 -20.68 -12.21 -2.60
N ASP A 292 -21.91 -11.87 -2.20
CA ASP A 292 -22.94 -11.29 -3.07
C ASP A 292 -22.55 -9.92 -3.66
N LEU A 293 -21.62 -9.20 -3.01
CA LEU A 293 -21.11 -7.93 -3.54
C LEU A 293 -20.19 -8.10 -4.76
N GLY A 294 -19.69 -9.31 -5.03
CA GLY A 294 -18.76 -9.55 -6.13
C GLY A 294 -17.52 -8.65 -6.02
N GLU A 295 -17.19 -7.91 -7.08
CA GLU A 295 -16.04 -6.99 -7.11
C GLU A 295 -16.32 -5.63 -6.42
N GLN A 296 -17.56 -5.39 -5.96
CA GLN A 296 -17.91 -4.17 -5.23
C GLN A 296 -17.43 -4.22 -3.78
N LYS A 297 -17.10 -3.04 -3.28
CA LYS A 297 -16.79 -2.79 -1.89
C LYS A 297 -17.61 -1.64 -1.38
N THR A 298 -18.18 -1.80 -0.19
CA THR A 298 -18.83 -0.71 0.54
C THR A 298 -18.09 -0.48 1.84
N ALA A 299 -17.66 0.76 2.08
CA ALA A 299 -17.11 1.24 3.34
C ALA A 299 -18.08 2.23 3.96
N TRP A 300 -18.39 2.07 5.23
CA TRP A 300 -19.14 3.03 6.03
C TRP A 300 -18.29 3.48 7.20
N ASP A 301 -18.22 4.81 7.42
CA ASP A 301 -17.50 5.42 8.52
C ASP A 301 -18.45 6.30 9.35
N HIS A 302 -18.31 6.22 10.68
CA HIS A 302 -18.95 7.10 11.64
C HIS A 302 -17.86 7.82 12.46
N VAL A 303 -17.79 9.13 12.28
CA VAL A 303 -16.84 10.00 12.99
C VAL A 303 -17.60 10.80 14.06
N SER A 304 -17.28 10.60 15.33
CA SER A 304 -17.78 11.44 16.43
C SER A 304 -16.72 12.46 16.83
N PHE A 305 -17.09 13.72 16.89
CA PHE A 305 -16.18 14.80 17.23
C PHE A 305 -16.83 15.87 18.10
N GLU A 306 -15.98 16.66 18.72
CA GLU A 306 -16.37 17.70 19.66
C GLU A 306 -15.90 19.06 19.17
N GLY A 307 -16.79 20.03 19.19
CA GLY A 307 -16.55 21.41 18.87
C GLY A 307 -16.57 22.33 20.10
N PHE A 308 -16.76 23.63 19.86
CA PHE A 308 -16.79 24.65 20.89
C PHE A 308 -17.87 24.36 21.96
N LEU A 309 -17.58 24.67 23.21
CA LEU A 309 -18.41 24.38 24.39
C LEU A 309 -18.72 22.90 24.63
N GLY A 310 -17.93 21.99 24.08
CA GLY A 310 -18.14 20.57 24.21
C GLY A 310 -19.28 20.02 23.35
N ALA A 311 -19.76 20.77 22.37
CA ALA A 311 -20.84 20.35 21.49
C ALA A 311 -20.45 19.09 20.70
N ARG A 312 -21.27 18.04 20.85
CA ARG A 312 -21.06 16.74 20.18
C ARG A 312 -21.70 16.74 18.81
N MET A 313 -20.93 16.32 17.84
CA MET A 313 -21.35 16.25 16.44
C MET A 313 -20.88 14.93 15.84
N SER A 314 -21.48 14.52 14.74
CA SER A 314 -21.04 13.35 13.97
C SER A 314 -21.01 13.66 12.48
N LEU A 315 -20.10 12.99 11.79
CA LEU A 315 -20.05 12.86 10.34
C LEU A 315 -20.21 11.39 10.01
N GLN A 316 -21.08 11.07 9.07
CA GLN A 316 -21.20 9.73 8.52
C GLN A 316 -20.96 9.80 7.03
N LEU A 317 -20.27 8.81 6.49
CA LEU A 317 -20.05 8.69 5.07
C LEU A 317 -20.15 7.23 4.64
N THR A 318 -20.61 7.02 3.41
CA THR A 318 -20.61 5.72 2.75
C THR A 318 -19.89 5.88 1.43
N TRP A 319 -18.94 4.98 1.18
CA TRP A 319 -18.22 4.88 -0.09
C TRP A 319 -18.49 3.51 -0.70
N THR A 320 -19.13 3.46 -1.84
CA THR A 320 -19.29 2.24 -2.63
C THR A 320 -18.49 2.37 -3.91
N GLY A 321 -17.64 1.40 -4.22
CA GLY A 321 -16.76 1.45 -5.38
C GLY A 321 -16.22 0.08 -5.77
N LEU A 322 -15.40 0.10 -6.81
CA LEU A 322 -14.69 -1.05 -7.36
C LEU A 322 -13.20 -0.84 -7.10
N ASP A 323 -12.64 -1.51 -6.11
CA ASP A 323 -11.23 -1.29 -5.70
C ASP A 323 -10.26 -1.50 -6.86
N SER A 324 -10.49 -2.50 -7.73
CA SER A 324 -9.64 -2.75 -8.89
C SER A 324 -9.66 -1.61 -9.92
N ALA A 325 -10.81 -0.91 -10.08
CA ALA A 325 -10.92 0.26 -10.95
C ALA A 325 -10.19 1.49 -10.39
N LEU A 326 -10.14 1.60 -9.07
CA LEU A 326 -9.36 2.66 -8.39
C LEU A 326 -7.87 2.36 -8.36
N ALA A 327 -7.49 1.08 -8.23
CA ALA A 327 -6.09 0.64 -8.13
C ALA A 327 -5.38 0.64 -9.48
N ALA A 328 -6.03 0.18 -10.55
CA ALA A 328 -5.42 -0.02 -11.85
C ALA A 328 -4.70 1.23 -12.42
N PRO A 329 -5.32 2.43 -12.45
CA PRO A 329 -4.62 3.63 -12.92
C PRO A 329 -3.41 3.99 -12.04
N LEU A 330 -3.46 3.73 -10.72
CA LEU A 330 -2.33 3.98 -9.82
C LEU A 330 -1.15 3.06 -10.13
N ILE A 331 -1.40 1.80 -10.53
CA ILE A 331 -0.34 0.88 -10.98
C ILE A 331 0.37 1.44 -12.22
N LEU A 332 -0.39 1.96 -13.17
CA LEU A 332 0.17 2.55 -14.39
C LEU A 332 0.98 3.82 -14.09
N ASP A 333 0.46 4.69 -13.23
CA ASP A 333 1.15 5.91 -12.76
C ASP A 333 2.45 5.57 -12.01
N LEU A 334 2.39 4.64 -11.07
CA LEU A 334 3.55 4.16 -10.30
C LEU A 334 4.61 3.57 -11.23
N THR A 335 4.20 2.83 -12.27
CA THR A 335 5.13 2.29 -13.28
C THR A 335 5.87 3.44 -13.98
N ARG A 336 5.15 4.44 -14.46
CA ARG A 336 5.73 5.59 -15.17
C ARG A 336 6.66 6.43 -14.27
N LEU A 337 6.20 6.77 -13.08
CA LEU A 337 6.95 7.59 -12.12
C LEU A 337 8.22 6.87 -11.63
N THR A 338 8.10 5.59 -11.29
CA THR A 338 9.25 4.79 -10.82
C THR A 338 10.26 4.56 -11.94
N ALA A 339 9.80 4.33 -13.18
CA ALA A 339 10.69 4.22 -14.33
C ALA A 339 11.44 5.54 -14.61
N ALA A 340 10.76 6.68 -14.49
CA ALA A 340 11.37 8.00 -14.63
C ALA A 340 12.38 8.29 -13.51
N ALA A 341 12.05 7.93 -12.26
CA ALA A 341 12.97 8.01 -11.14
C ALA A 341 14.25 7.18 -11.35
N HIS A 342 14.08 5.94 -11.79
CA HIS A 342 15.21 5.06 -12.12
C HIS A 342 16.05 5.63 -13.27
N ALA A 343 15.40 6.22 -14.29
CA ALA A 343 16.08 6.92 -15.40
C ALA A 343 16.91 8.12 -14.93
N ALA A 344 16.42 8.83 -13.91
CA ALA A 344 17.09 9.97 -13.27
C ALA A 344 18.19 9.54 -12.27
N GLY A 345 18.52 8.25 -12.17
CA GLY A 345 19.54 7.72 -11.27
C GLY A 345 19.13 7.70 -9.80
N ARG A 346 17.83 7.75 -9.49
CA ARG A 346 17.34 7.59 -8.11
C ARG A 346 17.51 6.16 -7.66
N SER A 347 17.83 5.98 -6.37
CA SER A 347 17.97 4.68 -5.70
C SER A 347 17.39 4.72 -4.31
N GLY A 348 17.08 3.53 -3.75
CA GLY A 348 16.45 3.43 -2.44
C GLY A 348 14.96 3.82 -2.45
N PRO A 349 14.38 4.20 -1.29
CA PRO A 349 12.97 4.49 -1.16
C PRO A 349 12.57 5.80 -1.86
N LEU A 350 11.49 5.74 -2.64
CA LEU A 350 10.87 6.91 -3.26
C LEU A 350 9.77 7.45 -2.32
N SER A 351 10.19 8.19 -1.30
CA SER A 351 9.29 8.75 -0.29
C SER A 351 8.24 9.71 -0.87
N GLU A 352 8.54 10.33 -1.99
CA GLU A 352 7.66 11.25 -2.72
C GLU A 352 6.44 10.56 -3.33
N LEU A 353 6.52 9.22 -3.50
CA LEU A 353 5.39 8.40 -3.94
C LEU A 353 4.42 8.01 -2.81
N ALA A 354 4.59 8.55 -1.59
CA ALA A 354 3.68 8.37 -0.46
C ALA A 354 2.20 8.66 -0.79
N PHE A 355 1.97 9.56 -1.74
CA PHE A 355 0.64 9.87 -2.28
C PHE A 355 -0.17 8.61 -2.65
N PHE A 356 0.49 7.58 -3.15
CA PHE A 356 -0.14 6.35 -3.65
C PHE A 356 -0.34 5.28 -2.56
N PHE A 357 0.19 5.46 -1.35
CA PHE A 357 0.28 4.40 -0.35
C PHE A 357 -0.39 4.76 0.97
N LYS A 358 -0.93 3.75 1.66
CA LYS A 358 -1.50 3.87 3.01
C LYS A 358 -0.41 3.86 4.08
N ASP A 359 0.66 3.11 3.83
CA ASP A 359 1.79 2.91 4.73
C ASP A 359 3.10 3.13 3.94
N PRO A 360 3.41 4.39 3.61
CA PRO A 360 4.51 4.72 2.72
C PRO A 360 5.87 4.38 3.32
N VAL A 361 6.82 3.97 2.47
CA VAL A 361 8.21 3.76 2.86
C VAL A 361 9.00 5.08 2.75
N GLY A 362 9.89 5.30 3.72
CA GLY A 362 10.80 6.46 3.70
C GLY A 362 10.19 7.78 4.18
N THR A 363 8.94 7.79 4.64
CA THR A 363 8.29 8.99 5.20
C THR A 363 7.12 8.64 6.10
N ASP A 364 6.84 9.52 7.08
CA ASP A 364 5.67 9.45 7.97
C ASP A 364 4.60 10.49 7.58
N GLU A 365 4.71 11.12 6.40
CA GLU A 365 3.71 12.09 5.95
C GLU A 365 2.47 11.37 5.41
N HIS A 366 1.33 11.55 6.07
CA HIS A 366 0.03 10.95 5.71
C HIS A 366 -1.01 11.96 5.23
N ARG A 367 -0.73 13.28 5.31
CA ARG A 367 -1.68 14.32 4.88
C ARG A 367 -1.71 14.41 3.36
N PHE A 368 -2.87 14.19 2.78
CA PHE A 368 -3.02 14.10 1.32
C PHE A 368 -2.56 15.34 0.57
N ALA A 369 -2.82 16.54 1.09
CA ALA A 369 -2.40 17.78 0.45
C ALA A 369 -0.88 17.88 0.35
N GLN A 370 -0.16 17.61 1.45
CA GLN A 370 1.29 17.62 1.51
C GLN A 370 1.90 16.55 0.60
N GLN A 371 1.34 15.35 0.60
CA GLN A 371 1.78 14.28 -0.31
C GLN A 371 1.58 14.67 -1.79
N THR A 372 0.51 15.41 -2.10
CA THR A 372 0.25 15.92 -3.46
C THR A 372 1.30 16.95 -3.87
N GLU A 373 1.63 17.89 -3.00
CA GLU A 373 2.65 18.91 -3.23
C GLU A 373 4.03 18.26 -3.43
N LEU A 374 4.43 17.36 -2.51
CA LEU A 374 5.70 16.63 -2.60
C LEU A 374 5.81 15.84 -3.91
N LEU A 375 4.77 15.13 -4.30
CA LEU A 375 4.74 14.36 -5.55
C LEU A 375 4.92 15.26 -6.78
N THR A 376 4.16 16.36 -6.85
CA THR A 376 4.19 17.22 -8.03
C THR A 376 5.49 18.00 -8.14
N ASP A 377 6.04 18.49 -7.05
CA ASP A 377 7.32 19.20 -7.03
C ASP A 377 8.48 18.27 -7.38
N TRP A 378 8.48 17.08 -6.81
CA TRP A 378 9.47 16.06 -7.13
C TRP A 378 9.42 15.64 -8.60
N ALA A 379 8.24 15.38 -9.15
CA ALA A 379 8.07 14.97 -10.53
C ALA A 379 8.60 16.02 -11.51
N ARG A 380 8.32 17.30 -11.28
CA ARG A 380 8.86 18.40 -12.10
C ARG A 380 10.39 18.47 -12.08
N ASN A 381 11.00 18.07 -10.96
CA ASN A 381 12.45 18.08 -10.79
C ASN A 381 13.15 16.80 -11.29
N LEU A 382 12.42 15.77 -11.78
CA LEU A 382 13.02 14.56 -12.31
C LEU A 382 13.90 14.80 -13.56
N SER A 383 13.63 15.86 -14.31
CA SER A 383 14.44 16.26 -15.47
C SER A 383 15.80 16.83 -15.10
N HIS A 384 16.03 17.20 -13.83
CA HIS A 384 17.27 17.81 -13.35
C HIS A 384 18.04 16.77 -12.54
N PRO A 385 19.27 16.38 -12.97
CA PRO A 385 20.11 15.50 -12.17
C PRO A 385 20.40 16.18 -10.83
N GLN A 386 19.85 15.66 -9.75
CA GLN A 386 20.28 16.06 -8.42
C GLN A 386 21.51 15.24 -8.01
N PRO A 387 22.54 15.87 -7.40
CA PRO A 387 23.63 15.09 -6.83
C PRO A 387 23.08 14.12 -5.78
N ALA A 388 23.58 12.89 -5.79
CA ALA A 388 23.24 11.87 -4.80
C ALA A 388 23.58 12.38 -3.39
N SER A 389 22.58 12.88 -2.68
CA SER A 389 22.67 13.28 -1.29
C SER A 389 21.41 12.88 -0.56
N TYR A 390 21.34 11.60 -0.15
CA TYR A 390 20.55 11.26 1.02
C TYR A 390 21.45 11.42 2.24
N PRO A 391 21.06 12.18 3.27
CA PRO A 391 21.71 12.08 4.55
C PRO A 391 21.52 10.64 5.04
N GLN A 392 22.64 9.95 5.28
CA GLN A 392 22.64 8.70 6.03
C GLN A 392 21.86 8.96 7.33
N PRO A 393 20.97 8.06 7.77
CA PRO A 393 20.45 8.17 9.12
C PRO A 393 21.65 8.15 10.06
N THR A 394 21.94 9.31 10.63
CA THR A 394 22.95 9.41 11.71
C THR A 394 22.43 8.53 12.84
N GLY A 395 23.17 7.48 13.14
CA GLY A 395 22.86 6.53 14.21
C GLY A 395 23.05 7.14 15.60
N ASP A 396 22.34 8.24 15.85
CA ASP A 396 22.15 8.83 17.17
C ASP A 396 20.65 8.86 17.44
N ASN A 397 20.12 7.71 17.78
CA ASN A 397 18.91 7.66 18.57
C ASN A 397 19.34 8.01 20.00
N PRO A 398 18.97 9.17 20.56
CA PRO A 398 19.21 9.42 21.96
C PRO A 398 18.44 8.37 22.75
N GLU A 399 19.17 7.62 23.60
CA GLU A 399 18.54 6.73 24.58
C GLU A 399 17.41 7.48 25.28
N PRO A 400 16.24 6.84 25.49
CA PRO A 400 15.15 7.46 26.23
C PRO A 400 15.66 7.76 27.65
N THR A 401 15.85 9.04 27.95
CA THR A 401 16.18 9.52 29.29
C THR A 401 15.07 9.05 30.23
N PRO A 402 15.38 8.39 31.36
CA PRO A 402 14.38 7.98 32.33
C PRO A 402 13.69 9.24 32.89
N PRO A 403 12.38 9.18 33.19
CA PRO A 403 11.67 10.32 33.73
C PRO A 403 12.29 10.76 35.04
N THR A 404 12.87 11.95 35.05
CA THR A 404 13.31 12.61 36.29
C THR A 404 12.10 12.95 37.13
N ASP A 405 12.00 12.26 38.24
CA ASP A 405 11.06 12.52 39.31
C ASP A 405 11.33 13.94 39.88
N ARG A 406 10.56 14.93 39.42
CA ARG A 406 10.46 16.25 40.01
C ARG A 406 9.06 16.50 40.53
N MET A 407 8.70 15.75 41.56
CA MET A 407 7.67 16.20 42.49
C MET A 407 8.28 17.24 43.44
N ALA A 408 8.35 18.49 42.97
CA ALA A 408 8.57 19.63 43.88
C ALA A 408 7.22 20.08 44.41
N ARG A 409 7.10 19.95 45.70
CA ARG A 409 6.07 20.52 46.58
C ARG A 409 5.68 21.94 46.16
N ARG A 410 4.41 22.17 45.92
CA ARG A 410 3.79 23.49 46.02
C ARG A 410 2.72 23.46 47.09
N ASP A 411 2.95 24.32 48.05
CA ASP A 411 2.12 24.59 49.22
C ASP A 411 0.68 24.93 48.82
N ALA A 412 -0.27 24.35 49.55
CA ALA A 412 -1.67 24.72 49.52
C ALA A 412 -1.92 25.96 50.44
N PRO A 413 -2.73 26.92 50.00
CA PRO A 413 -3.43 27.78 50.95
C PRO A 413 -4.78 27.14 51.30
N GLY A 414 -4.99 26.93 52.58
CA GLY A 414 -6.25 26.48 53.15
C GLY A 414 -7.35 27.52 52.99
N ASN A 415 -8.54 27.04 52.76
CA ASN A 415 -9.78 27.72 53.18
C ASN A 415 -10.80 26.69 53.60
N GLY A 416 -11.09 26.76 54.89
CA GLY A 416 -12.11 25.95 55.53
C GLY A 416 -13.51 26.42 55.12
N TRP A 417 -14.38 25.45 54.96
CA TRP A 417 -15.84 25.63 55.19
C TRP A 417 -16.39 24.44 55.94
N GLY A 418 -17.19 24.75 56.95
CA GLY A 418 -17.58 23.95 58.07
C GLY A 418 -18.50 22.78 57.77
N LEU A 419 -18.37 21.85 58.67
CA LEU A 419 -19.25 20.73 58.91
C LEU A 419 -20.64 21.18 59.35
N HIS A 420 -21.72 20.73 58.69
CA HIS A 420 -23.01 20.53 59.29
C HIS A 420 -23.38 19.06 59.28
N ARG A 421 -23.34 18.49 60.46
CA ARG A 421 -23.94 17.16 60.80
C ARG A 421 -25.45 17.32 60.89
N GLY A 422 -26.20 16.51 60.19
CA GLY A 422 -27.61 16.27 60.38
C GLY A 422 -27.86 14.76 60.53
N ARG A 423 -28.48 14.42 61.67
CA ARG A 423 -28.69 13.08 62.21
C ARG A 423 -29.68 12.24 61.40
N ALA A 424 -29.50 10.94 61.56
CA ALA A 424 -30.35 9.83 61.16
C ALA A 424 -31.76 9.86 61.78
N SER A 425 -32.72 9.29 61.07
CA SER A 425 -33.83 8.55 61.66
C SER A 425 -34.20 7.36 60.79
N ASP A 426 -34.12 6.20 61.41
CA ASP A 426 -34.72 4.93 61.04
C ASP A 426 -36.24 5.08 60.78
N GLU A 427 -36.76 4.30 59.85
CA GLU A 427 -37.95 3.49 60.13
C GLU A 427 -38.16 2.44 58.99
N ARG A 428 -38.62 1.32 59.48
CA ARG A 428 -38.76 -0.03 58.93
C ARG A 428 -40.06 -0.23 58.12
N SER A 429 -40.04 -1.39 57.45
CA SER A 429 -41.20 -2.25 57.11
C SER A 429 -41.99 -1.81 55.89
N GLY A 430 -42.35 -2.68 54.96
CA GLY A 430 -42.81 -4.03 54.95
C GLY A 430 -43.42 -4.35 53.58
N SER A 431 -43.16 -5.54 53.17
CA SER A 431 -43.94 -6.56 52.45
C SER A 431 -44.84 -6.25 51.24
N SER A 432 -44.62 -7.04 50.19
CA SER A 432 -45.56 -7.84 49.37
C SER A 432 -46.54 -7.13 48.42
N SER A 433 -46.34 -7.33 47.17
CA SER A 433 -47.12 -8.19 46.26
C SER A 433 -46.44 -8.27 44.92
#